data_28cdaa2d33a706b058235676dcd3499a
#
_entry.id   28cdaa2d33a706b058235676dcd3499a
#
_cell.length_a   1.000
_cell.length_b   1.000
_cell.length_c   1.000
_cell.angle_alpha   90.00
_cell.angle_beta   90.00
_cell.angle_gamma   90.00
#
_symmetry.space_group_name_H-M   'P 1'
#
loop_
_entity.id
_entity.type
_entity.pdbx_description
1 polymer ?
#
loop_
_entity_poly.entity_id
_entity_poly.type
_entity_poly.pdbx_seq_one_letter_code
_entity_poly.pdbx_strand_id
1 'polypeptide(L)'
;MSTRIAVLCSGGGTNLQAIIDAVEAGTIDGKIVLVLSNASKAYALERARQHGIPALFVSKKQAGSDEAFNDEILSRLREVDAELVVLAGYLPIVGSQIVRAYEHRIINIHPALIPSFCGPGMYGHHVHEAVLAYGAKISGATTHFVDEQVDHGGVILQDSVPVLEGDTPETLAARVLTVEHRILPESVRLYCAGKLRVDGRHVHVL
;
A
#
# COMPACT_ATOMS: atom_id res chain seq x y z
N MET A 1 15.25 9.68 -15.45
CA MET A 1 14.14 8.81 -15.96
C MET A 1 13.14 8.71 -14.84
N SER A 2 11.83 8.79 -15.15
CA SER A 2 10.78 8.67 -14.14
C SER A 2 10.71 7.25 -13.56
N THR A 3 10.50 7.13 -12.25
CA THR A 3 10.42 5.83 -11.55
C THR A 3 9.26 4.99 -12.06
N ARG A 4 9.51 3.72 -12.34
CA ARG A 4 8.48 2.76 -12.81
C ARG A 4 7.79 2.12 -11.61
N ILE A 5 6.52 2.43 -11.43
CA ILE A 5 5.73 2.07 -10.25
C ILE A 5 4.72 0.97 -10.61
N ALA A 6 4.72 -0.13 -9.85
CA ALA A 6 3.64 -1.10 -9.86
C ALA A 6 2.79 -0.95 -8.60
N VAL A 7 1.46 -1.00 -8.74
CA VAL A 7 0.53 -0.86 -7.60
C VAL A 7 -0.30 -2.13 -7.45
N LEU A 8 -0.29 -2.71 -6.27
CA LEU A 8 -1.08 -3.90 -5.92
C LEU A 8 -2.28 -3.48 -5.07
N CYS A 9 -3.48 -3.94 -5.45
CA CYS A 9 -4.74 -3.59 -4.79
C CYS A 9 -5.66 -4.81 -4.68
N SER A 10 -6.56 -4.82 -3.69
CA SER A 10 -7.57 -5.89 -3.56
C SER A 10 -9.01 -5.41 -3.72
N GLY A 11 -9.28 -4.11 -3.65
CA GLY A 11 -10.63 -3.55 -3.57
C GLY A 11 -10.90 -2.34 -4.45
N GLY A 12 -11.52 -1.31 -3.87
CA GLY A 12 -12.01 -0.11 -4.56
C GLY A 12 -10.94 0.77 -5.19
N GLY A 13 -9.69 0.73 -4.70
CA GLY A 13 -8.54 1.43 -5.28
C GLY A 13 -8.54 2.94 -5.06
N THR A 14 -9.09 3.45 -3.96
CA THR A 14 -9.08 4.89 -3.67
C THR A 14 -7.67 5.41 -3.39
N ASN A 15 -6.84 4.62 -2.71
CA ASN A 15 -5.41 4.88 -2.53
C ASN A 15 -4.64 4.85 -3.86
N LEU A 16 -4.97 3.91 -4.77
CA LEU A 16 -4.44 3.91 -6.14
C LEU A 16 -4.81 5.20 -6.86
N GLN A 17 -6.08 5.65 -6.76
CA GLN A 17 -6.53 6.90 -7.39
C GLN A 17 -5.69 8.09 -6.91
N ALA A 18 -5.46 8.20 -5.60
CA ALA A 18 -4.63 9.28 -5.05
C ALA A 18 -3.20 9.30 -5.63
N ILE A 19 -2.62 8.12 -5.90
CA ILE A 19 -1.31 8.03 -6.58
C ILE A 19 -1.42 8.41 -8.05
N ILE A 20 -2.46 7.96 -8.76
CA ILE A 20 -2.72 8.32 -10.17
C ILE A 20 -2.81 9.83 -10.31
N ASP A 21 -3.66 10.46 -9.49
CA ASP A 21 -3.89 11.91 -9.50
C ASP A 21 -2.57 12.69 -9.28
N ALA A 22 -1.73 12.22 -8.35
CA ALA A 22 -0.45 12.84 -8.05
C ALA A 22 0.58 12.68 -9.19
N VAL A 23 0.58 11.53 -9.89
CA VAL A 23 1.42 11.30 -11.07
C VAL A 23 0.95 12.17 -12.24
N GLU A 24 -0.35 12.22 -12.52
CA GLU A 24 -0.94 13.05 -13.58
C GLU A 24 -0.75 14.55 -13.34
N ALA A 25 -0.81 14.98 -12.08
CA ALA A 25 -0.50 16.35 -11.68
C ALA A 25 0.99 16.70 -11.75
N GLY A 26 1.88 15.73 -12.03
CA GLY A 26 3.33 15.92 -12.08
C GLY A 26 4.00 16.12 -10.73
N THR A 27 3.31 15.85 -9.61
CA THR A 27 3.89 15.93 -8.26
C THR A 27 4.77 14.74 -7.92
N ILE A 28 4.52 13.57 -8.54
CA ILE A 28 5.36 12.38 -8.46
C ILE A 28 6.12 12.21 -9.79
N ASP A 29 7.45 12.25 -9.76
CA ASP A 29 8.28 11.87 -10.92
C ASP A 29 8.32 10.36 -11.10
N GLY A 30 7.18 9.80 -11.48
CA GLY A 30 6.98 8.38 -11.66
C GLY A 30 5.97 8.07 -12.77
N LYS A 31 5.97 6.82 -13.20
CA LYS A 31 4.99 6.27 -14.13
C LYS A 31 4.41 4.99 -13.56
N ILE A 32 3.08 4.92 -13.41
CA ILE A 32 2.43 3.65 -13.05
C ILE A 32 2.44 2.75 -14.28
N VAL A 33 3.23 1.67 -14.22
CA VAL A 33 3.44 0.74 -15.33
C VAL A 33 2.56 -0.50 -15.25
N LEU A 34 2.01 -0.80 -14.05
CA LEU A 34 1.13 -1.95 -13.82
C LEU A 34 0.26 -1.69 -12.58
N VAL A 35 -1.01 -2.03 -12.69
CA VAL A 35 -1.89 -2.26 -11.53
C VAL A 35 -2.26 -3.73 -11.50
N LEU A 36 -2.01 -4.39 -10.37
CA LEU A 36 -2.29 -5.80 -10.19
C LEU A 36 -3.30 -6.00 -9.06
N SER A 37 -4.25 -6.90 -9.25
CA SER A 37 -5.19 -7.30 -8.20
C SER A 37 -5.30 -8.82 -8.07
N ASN A 38 -5.47 -9.29 -6.84
CA ASN A 38 -5.82 -10.67 -6.53
C ASN A 38 -7.34 -10.94 -6.59
N ALA A 39 -8.15 -9.91 -6.85
CA ALA A 39 -9.60 -9.99 -6.96
C ALA A 39 -10.05 -9.53 -8.35
N SER A 40 -10.71 -10.42 -9.11
CA SER A 40 -11.13 -10.14 -10.49
C SER A 40 -12.14 -8.99 -10.61
N LYS A 41 -12.90 -8.73 -9.53
CA LYS A 41 -13.92 -7.68 -9.47
C LYS A 41 -13.42 -6.42 -8.75
N ALA A 42 -12.13 -6.31 -8.44
CA ALA A 42 -11.56 -5.12 -7.82
C ALA A 42 -11.77 -3.89 -8.72
N TYR A 43 -12.45 -2.86 -8.20
CA TYR A 43 -12.68 -1.63 -8.96
C TYR A 43 -11.38 -0.88 -9.27
N ALA A 44 -10.32 -1.16 -8.51
CA ALA A 44 -8.96 -0.69 -8.80
C ALA A 44 -8.50 -1.02 -10.23
N LEU A 45 -8.88 -2.20 -10.78
CA LEU A 45 -8.55 -2.58 -12.16
C LEU A 45 -9.28 -1.69 -13.18
N GLU A 46 -10.52 -1.32 -12.88
CA GLU A 46 -11.30 -0.40 -13.73
C GLU A 46 -10.72 1.01 -13.70
N ARG A 47 -10.36 1.53 -12.52
CA ARG A 47 -9.64 2.81 -12.41
C ARG A 47 -8.39 2.83 -13.28
N ALA A 48 -7.55 1.79 -13.18
CA ALA A 48 -6.34 1.70 -13.98
C ALA A 48 -6.64 1.76 -15.50
N ARG A 49 -7.67 1.03 -15.98
CA ARG A 49 -8.06 1.06 -17.39
C ARG A 49 -8.55 2.43 -17.84
N GLN A 50 -9.33 3.12 -17.02
CA GLN A 50 -9.83 4.48 -17.31
C GLN A 50 -8.69 5.49 -17.49
N HIS A 51 -7.54 5.27 -16.84
CA HIS A 51 -6.32 6.08 -16.97
C HIS A 51 -5.29 5.49 -17.95
N GLY A 52 -5.68 4.47 -18.76
CA GLY A 52 -4.77 3.85 -19.73
C GLY A 52 -3.61 3.08 -19.11
N ILE A 53 -3.72 2.67 -17.85
CA ILE A 53 -2.69 1.92 -17.13
C ILE A 53 -2.96 0.43 -17.30
N PRO A 54 -1.93 -0.40 -17.64
CA PRO A 54 -2.06 -1.85 -17.69
C PRO A 54 -2.62 -2.42 -16.39
N ALA A 55 -3.70 -3.19 -16.47
CA ALA A 55 -4.42 -3.74 -15.34
C ALA A 55 -4.52 -5.26 -15.43
N LEU A 56 -3.99 -5.97 -14.44
CA LEU A 56 -3.89 -7.42 -14.43
C LEU A 56 -4.55 -8.03 -13.19
N PHE A 57 -5.34 -9.07 -13.41
CA PHE A 57 -5.82 -9.95 -12.35
C PHE A 57 -4.95 -11.20 -12.27
N VAL A 58 -4.44 -11.50 -11.08
CA VAL A 58 -3.69 -12.73 -10.78
C VAL A 58 -4.45 -13.51 -9.72
N SER A 59 -4.80 -14.76 -10.04
CA SER A 59 -5.67 -15.59 -9.20
C SER A 59 -4.87 -16.54 -8.33
N LYS A 60 -4.92 -16.33 -7.00
CA LYS A 60 -4.36 -17.30 -6.04
C LYS A 60 -4.93 -18.70 -6.23
N LYS A 61 -6.25 -18.80 -6.54
CA LYS A 61 -6.91 -20.09 -6.76
C LYS A 61 -6.38 -20.82 -8.02
N GLN A 62 -6.08 -20.08 -9.09
CA GLN A 62 -5.56 -20.66 -10.34
C GLN A 62 -4.08 -21.02 -10.19
N ALA A 63 -3.31 -20.27 -9.42
CA ALA A 63 -1.91 -20.58 -9.16
C ALA A 63 -1.72 -21.89 -8.37
N GLY A 64 -2.69 -22.27 -7.55
CA GLY A 64 -2.71 -23.54 -6.81
C GLY A 64 -1.91 -23.55 -5.50
N SER A 65 -0.94 -22.66 -5.34
CA SER A 65 -0.18 -22.48 -4.10
C SER A 65 0.17 -21.02 -3.87
N ASP A 66 0.53 -20.66 -2.64
CA ASP A 66 0.99 -19.33 -2.29
C ASP A 66 2.33 -19.00 -2.96
N GLU A 67 3.19 -19.98 -3.09
CA GLU A 67 4.48 -19.84 -3.77
C GLU A 67 4.28 -19.52 -5.25
N ALA A 68 3.53 -20.34 -5.98
CA ALA A 68 3.25 -20.11 -7.40
C ALA A 68 2.51 -18.80 -7.66
N PHE A 69 1.61 -18.39 -6.75
CA PHE A 69 0.93 -17.10 -6.82
C PHE A 69 1.90 -15.92 -6.70
N ASN A 70 2.82 -15.98 -5.75
CA ASN A 70 3.83 -14.93 -5.57
C ASN A 70 4.88 -14.94 -6.68
N ASP A 71 5.23 -16.12 -7.22
CA ASP A 71 6.14 -16.22 -8.36
C ASP A 71 5.54 -15.60 -9.63
N GLU A 72 4.25 -15.80 -9.87
CA GLU A 72 3.57 -15.14 -10.98
C GLU A 72 3.58 -13.61 -10.80
N ILE A 73 3.26 -13.11 -9.60
CA ILE A 73 3.34 -11.66 -9.31
C ILE A 73 4.75 -11.14 -9.58
N LEU A 74 5.78 -11.82 -9.07
CA LEU A 74 7.17 -11.44 -9.25
C LEU A 74 7.56 -11.40 -10.74
N SER A 75 7.10 -12.39 -11.52
CA SER A 75 7.31 -12.40 -12.98
C SER A 75 6.71 -11.17 -13.64
N ARG A 76 5.43 -10.83 -13.31
CA ARG A 76 4.76 -9.65 -13.87
C ARG A 76 5.43 -8.33 -13.50
N LEU A 77 5.92 -8.21 -12.26
CA LEU A 77 6.68 -7.04 -11.82
C LEU A 77 7.98 -6.86 -12.61
N ARG A 78 8.68 -7.97 -12.90
CA ARG A 78 9.91 -7.96 -13.71
C ARG A 78 9.64 -7.68 -15.18
N GLU A 79 8.58 -8.23 -15.77
CA GLU A 79 8.18 -7.99 -17.16
C GLU A 79 7.94 -6.50 -17.47
N VAL A 80 7.50 -5.74 -16.46
CA VAL A 80 7.27 -4.30 -16.61
C VAL A 80 8.43 -3.47 -16.06
N ASP A 81 9.56 -4.07 -15.70
CA ASP A 81 10.71 -3.40 -15.07
C ASP A 81 10.27 -2.48 -13.92
N ALA A 82 9.41 -2.96 -13.02
CA ALA A 82 8.99 -2.17 -11.87
C ALA A 82 10.18 -1.87 -10.96
N GLU A 83 10.35 -0.59 -10.59
CA GLU A 83 11.40 -0.14 -9.68
C GLU A 83 10.87 0.03 -8.26
N LEU A 84 9.59 0.41 -8.14
CA LEU A 84 8.85 0.54 -6.88
C LEU A 84 7.56 -0.27 -6.95
N VAL A 85 7.27 -0.99 -5.88
CA VAL A 85 5.98 -1.66 -5.66
C VAL A 85 5.22 -0.93 -4.55
N VAL A 86 3.95 -0.64 -4.77
CA VAL A 86 3.09 0.00 -3.75
C VAL A 86 1.93 -0.92 -3.43
N LEU A 87 1.77 -1.25 -2.16
CA LEU A 87 0.61 -1.99 -1.65
C LEU A 87 -0.46 -0.98 -1.21
N ALA A 88 -1.47 -0.79 -2.05
CA ALA A 88 -2.55 0.17 -1.85
C ALA A 88 -3.86 -0.54 -1.49
N GLY A 89 -3.95 -1.04 -0.26
CA GLY A 89 -5.05 -1.88 0.18
C GLY A 89 -4.98 -3.28 -0.46
N TYR A 90 -3.80 -3.86 -0.47
CA TYR A 90 -3.54 -5.23 -0.92
C TYR A 90 -3.63 -6.19 0.27
N LEU A 91 -4.56 -7.14 0.23
CA LEU A 91 -4.87 -8.01 1.38
C LEU A 91 -3.97 -9.24 1.52
N PRO A 92 -3.52 -9.91 0.43
CA PRO A 92 -2.63 -11.06 0.57
C PRO A 92 -1.27 -10.65 1.14
N ILE A 93 -0.69 -11.55 1.93
CA ILE A 93 0.70 -11.38 2.39
C ILE A 93 1.62 -11.56 1.18
N VAL A 94 2.53 -10.63 1.00
CA VAL A 94 3.55 -10.67 -0.06
C VAL A 94 4.61 -11.70 0.31
N GLY A 95 4.91 -12.62 -0.61
CA GLY A 95 5.87 -13.69 -0.39
C GLY A 95 7.31 -13.18 -0.26
N SER A 96 8.13 -13.91 0.51
CA SER A 96 9.54 -13.55 0.78
C SER A 96 10.37 -13.38 -0.50
N GLN A 97 10.06 -14.11 -1.58
CA GLN A 97 10.74 -13.96 -2.87
C GLN A 97 10.53 -12.57 -3.49
N ILE A 98 9.33 -11.97 -3.31
CA ILE A 98 9.06 -10.61 -3.78
C ILE A 98 9.75 -9.61 -2.84
N VAL A 99 9.63 -9.80 -1.53
CA VAL A 99 10.26 -8.93 -0.51
C VAL A 99 11.77 -8.84 -0.74
N ARG A 100 12.46 -9.96 -0.94
CA ARG A 100 13.91 -9.99 -1.21
C ARG A 100 14.28 -9.35 -2.55
N ALA A 101 13.47 -9.58 -3.60
CA ALA A 101 13.73 -8.99 -4.92
C ALA A 101 13.54 -7.48 -4.93
N TYR A 102 12.69 -6.96 -4.05
CA TYR A 102 12.33 -5.54 -3.92
C TYR A 102 12.65 -4.98 -2.53
N GLU A 103 13.75 -5.41 -1.93
CA GLU A 103 14.21 -4.89 -0.64
C GLU A 103 14.30 -3.35 -0.66
N HIS A 104 13.68 -2.68 0.32
CA HIS A 104 13.52 -1.22 0.39
C HIS A 104 12.84 -0.58 -0.84
N ARG A 105 12.08 -1.38 -1.61
CA ARG A 105 11.36 -0.94 -2.80
C ARG A 105 9.89 -1.39 -2.80
N ILE A 106 9.35 -1.75 -1.64
CA ILE A 106 7.91 -2.01 -1.44
C ILE A 106 7.42 -1.07 -0.35
N ILE A 107 6.45 -0.22 -0.69
CA ILE A 107 5.79 0.68 0.26
C ILE A 107 4.37 0.16 0.51
N ASN A 108 3.99 0.01 1.77
CA ASN A 108 2.63 -0.33 2.18
C ASN A 108 1.97 0.85 2.90
N ILE A 109 0.65 0.95 2.79
CA ILE A 109 -0.20 1.80 3.63
C ILE A 109 -0.98 0.91 4.61
N HIS A 110 -0.84 1.20 5.91
CA HIS A 110 -1.56 0.52 6.98
C HIS A 110 -2.48 1.51 7.71
N PRO A 111 -3.77 1.19 7.94
CA PRO A 111 -4.75 2.13 8.47
C PRO A 111 -4.72 2.26 10.00
N ALA A 112 -3.53 2.23 10.60
CA ALA A 112 -3.30 2.53 12.02
C ALA A 112 -1.89 3.12 12.25
N LEU A 113 -1.64 3.55 13.47
CA LEU A 113 -0.33 4.05 13.92
C LEU A 113 0.52 2.87 14.40
N ILE A 114 1.33 2.29 13.51
CA ILE A 114 2.27 1.21 13.89
C ILE A 114 3.19 1.72 15.03
N PRO A 115 3.44 0.93 16.09
CA PRO A 115 3.22 -0.52 16.21
C PRO A 115 1.86 -0.95 16.79
N SER A 116 0.91 -0.04 16.96
CA SER A 116 -0.42 -0.36 17.48
C SER A 116 -1.34 -0.84 16.37
N PHE A 117 -2.24 -1.79 16.68
CA PHE A 117 -3.27 -2.31 15.78
C PHE A 117 -2.75 -2.75 14.41
N CYS A 118 -1.62 -3.48 14.39
CA CYS A 118 -0.96 -3.99 13.19
C CYS A 118 -0.59 -5.47 13.34
N GLY A 119 -0.09 -6.07 12.25
CA GLY A 119 0.31 -7.47 12.21
C GLY A 119 -0.80 -8.43 11.76
N PRO A 120 -0.63 -9.74 11.97
CA PRO A 120 -1.56 -10.76 11.48
C PRO A 120 -3.00 -10.52 11.91
N GLY A 121 -3.93 -10.50 10.94
CA GLY A 121 -5.37 -10.28 11.18
C GLY A 121 -5.79 -8.81 11.24
N MET A 122 -4.87 -7.85 11.29
CA MET A 122 -5.15 -6.42 11.33
C MET A 122 -5.16 -5.81 9.92
N TYR A 123 -6.31 -5.85 9.25
CA TYR A 123 -6.49 -5.26 7.92
C TYR A 123 -7.93 -4.74 7.72
N GLY A 124 -8.08 -3.74 6.89
CA GLY A 124 -9.38 -3.17 6.52
C GLY A 124 -10.20 -2.74 7.74
N HIS A 125 -11.48 -3.14 7.81
CA HIS A 125 -12.40 -2.78 8.90
C HIS A 125 -11.98 -3.33 10.26
N HIS A 126 -11.29 -4.48 10.32
CA HIS A 126 -10.86 -5.09 11.58
C HIS A 126 -9.96 -4.18 12.41
N VAL A 127 -9.16 -3.35 11.75
CA VAL A 127 -8.31 -2.36 12.43
C VAL A 127 -9.16 -1.33 13.17
N HIS A 128 -10.17 -0.77 12.51
CA HIS A 128 -11.04 0.26 13.10
C HIS A 128 -11.94 -0.31 14.20
N GLU A 129 -12.43 -1.53 14.02
CA GLU A 129 -13.14 -2.28 15.07
C GLU A 129 -12.26 -2.45 16.32
N ALA A 130 -11.00 -2.87 16.14
CA ALA A 130 -10.06 -3.06 17.23
C ALA A 130 -9.72 -1.74 17.94
N VAL A 131 -9.52 -0.65 17.20
CA VAL A 131 -9.28 0.70 17.75
C VAL A 131 -10.44 1.15 18.63
N LEU A 132 -11.68 1.00 18.14
CA LEU A 132 -12.89 1.39 18.87
C LEU A 132 -13.12 0.49 20.09
N ALA A 133 -12.98 -0.83 19.94
CA ALA A 133 -13.14 -1.79 21.04
C ALA A 133 -12.11 -1.57 22.17
N TYR A 134 -10.89 -1.14 21.82
CA TYR A 134 -9.86 -0.82 22.80
C TYR A 134 -10.14 0.50 23.55
N GLY A 135 -10.96 1.39 22.96
CA GLY A 135 -11.23 2.71 23.49
C GLY A 135 -10.10 3.72 23.27
N ALA A 136 -9.30 3.52 22.20
CA ALA A 136 -8.26 4.46 21.81
C ALA A 136 -8.87 5.83 21.47
N LYS A 137 -8.15 6.91 21.77
CA LYS A 137 -8.60 8.28 21.51
C LYS A 137 -8.01 8.88 20.24
N ILE A 138 -6.99 8.22 19.71
CA ILE A 138 -6.27 8.59 18.48
C ILE A 138 -6.08 7.34 17.63
N SER A 139 -6.34 7.46 16.34
CA SER A 139 -5.98 6.51 15.30
C SER A 139 -5.20 7.24 14.20
N GLY A 140 -4.99 6.63 13.05
CA GLY A 140 -4.29 7.26 11.94
C GLY A 140 -3.89 6.26 10.88
N ALA A 141 -2.87 6.60 10.10
CA ALA A 141 -2.30 5.72 9.10
C ALA A 141 -0.77 5.78 9.11
N THR A 142 -0.17 4.72 8.62
CA THR A 142 1.29 4.57 8.52
C THR A 142 1.65 4.11 7.13
N THR A 143 2.59 4.79 6.47
CA THR A 143 3.34 4.23 5.35
C THR A 143 4.65 3.67 5.84
N HIS A 144 5.02 2.49 5.35
CA HIS A 144 6.27 1.84 5.74
C HIS A 144 6.84 1.01 4.60
N PHE A 145 8.14 0.74 4.63
CA PHE A 145 8.72 -0.29 3.78
C PHE A 145 8.26 -1.67 4.27
N VAL A 146 8.12 -2.60 3.33
CA VAL A 146 7.72 -3.97 3.64
C VAL A 146 8.98 -4.82 3.83
N ASP A 147 9.01 -5.58 4.92
CA ASP A 147 9.98 -6.64 5.20
C ASP A 147 9.30 -8.02 5.28
N GLU A 148 10.01 -9.05 5.72
CA GLU A 148 9.48 -10.42 5.81
C GLU A 148 8.46 -10.60 6.95
N GLN A 149 8.30 -9.61 7.85
CA GLN A 149 7.30 -9.63 8.92
C GLN A 149 6.16 -8.66 8.58
N VAL A 150 4.93 -9.09 8.87
CA VAL A 150 3.74 -8.27 8.54
C VAL A 150 3.75 -6.97 9.33
N ASP A 151 3.61 -5.83 8.64
CA ASP A 151 3.54 -4.47 9.19
C ASP A 151 4.74 -4.09 10.10
N HIS A 152 5.92 -4.65 9.82
CA HIS A 152 7.09 -4.50 10.69
C HIS A 152 8.18 -3.59 10.12
N GLY A 153 8.29 -3.42 8.83
CA GLY A 153 9.37 -2.66 8.19
C GLY A 153 9.46 -1.19 8.57
N GLY A 154 10.50 -0.52 8.12
CA GLY A 154 10.81 0.87 8.49
C GLY A 154 9.69 1.84 8.14
N VAL A 155 9.22 2.62 9.12
CA VAL A 155 8.17 3.61 8.96
C VAL A 155 8.68 4.80 8.16
N ILE A 156 7.93 5.21 7.12
CA ILE A 156 8.24 6.36 6.27
C ILE A 156 7.52 7.61 6.78
N LEU A 157 6.19 7.55 6.81
CA LEU A 157 5.34 8.63 7.32
C LEU A 157 4.22 8.06 8.19
N GLN A 158 3.84 8.83 9.18
CA GLN A 158 2.65 8.59 10.01
C GLN A 158 1.89 9.89 10.20
N ASP A 159 0.57 9.79 10.25
CA ASP A 159 -0.25 10.90 10.69
C ASP A 159 -1.51 10.40 11.38
N SER A 160 -2.04 11.22 12.27
CA SER A 160 -3.09 10.83 13.21
C SER A 160 -4.41 11.51 12.94
N VAL A 161 -5.49 10.86 13.39
CA VAL A 161 -6.84 11.40 13.46
C VAL A 161 -7.43 11.14 14.84
N PRO A 162 -8.32 12.02 15.35
CA PRO A 162 -9.04 11.74 16.58
C PRO A 162 -10.06 10.61 16.37
N VAL A 163 -10.27 9.80 17.39
CA VAL A 163 -11.43 8.93 17.54
C VAL A 163 -12.51 9.73 18.27
N LEU A 164 -13.65 9.94 17.63
CA LEU A 164 -14.74 10.77 18.16
C LEU A 164 -15.74 9.90 18.93
N GLU A 165 -16.44 10.53 19.84
CA GLU A 165 -17.56 9.88 20.53
C GLU A 165 -18.66 9.52 19.51
N GLY A 166 -19.15 8.28 19.57
CA GLY A 166 -20.14 7.76 18.64
C GLY A 166 -19.59 7.32 17.28
N ASP A 167 -18.25 7.27 17.11
CA ASP A 167 -17.68 6.69 15.89
C ASP A 167 -18.10 5.23 15.72
N THR A 168 -18.41 4.88 14.48
CA THR A 168 -18.48 3.51 13.99
C THR A 168 -17.19 3.16 13.26
N PRO A 169 -16.92 1.86 12.99
CA PRO A 169 -15.77 1.47 12.17
C PRO A 169 -15.73 2.21 10.81
N GLU A 170 -16.91 2.44 10.19
CA GLU A 170 -17.03 3.12 8.91
C GLU A 170 -16.69 4.61 9.01
N THR A 171 -17.16 5.32 10.05
CA THR A 171 -16.85 6.75 10.22
C THR A 171 -15.40 6.98 10.54
N LEU A 172 -14.81 6.12 11.37
CA LEU A 172 -13.38 6.15 11.66
C LEU A 172 -12.56 5.81 10.41
N ALA A 173 -12.93 4.75 9.67
CA ALA A 173 -12.27 4.37 8.41
C ALA A 173 -12.27 5.52 7.40
N ALA A 174 -13.42 6.19 7.21
CA ALA A 174 -13.52 7.33 6.29
C ALA A 174 -12.59 8.49 6.71
N ARG A 175 -12.43 8.73 8.00
CA ARG A 175 -11.52 9.76 8.52
C ARG A 175 -10.06 9.35 8.36
N VAL A 176 -9.69 8.11 8.65
CA VAL A 176 -8.34 7.58 8.44
C VAL A 176 -7.96 7.61 6.96
N LEU A 177 -8.90 7.28 6.06
CA LEU A 177 -8.69 7.29 4.62
C LEU A 177 -8.25 8.66 4.08
N THR A 178 -8.68 9.77 4.69
CA THR A 178 -8.20 11.11 4.30
C THR A 178 -6.72 11.30 4.57
N VAL A 179 -6.20 10.67 5.60
CA VAL A 179 -4.76 10.64 5.92
C VAL A 179 -4.02 9.73 4.94
N GLU A 180 -4.56 8.53 4.66
CA GLU A 180 -3.95 7.60 3.71
C GLU A 180 -3.75 8.25 2.34
N HIS A 181 -4.78 8.93 1.82
CA HIS A 181 -4.75 9.64 0.52
C HIS A 181 -3.71 10.77 0.46
N ARG A 182 -3.24 11.24 1.60
CA ARG A 182 -2.20 12.26 1.69
C ARG A 182 -0.81 11.67 1.87
N ILE A 183 -0.63 10.76 2.85
CA ILE A 183 0.70 10.26 3.20
C ILE A 183 1.23 9.20 2.23
N LEU A 184 0.36 8.43 1.56
CA LEU A 184 0.81 7.41 0.61
C LEU A 184 1.39 8.05 -0.67
N PRO A 185 0.69 8.97 -1.38
CA PRO A 185 1.31 9.68 -2.50
C PRO A 185 2.58 10.44 -2.11
N GLU A 186 2.62 11.03 -0.92
CA GLU A 186 3.80 11.73 -0.42
C GLU A 186 4.98 10.77 -0.21
N SER A 187 4.76 9.60 0.36
CA SER A 187 5.81 8.58 0.50
C SER A 187 6.34 8.10 -0.85
N VAL A 188 5.45 7.91 -1.82
CA VAL A 188 5.85 7.57 -3.20
C VAL A 188 6.65 8.72 -3.83
N ARG A 189 6.23 9.97 -3.63
CA ARG A 189 6.94 11.17 -4.10
C ARG A 189 8.36 11.24 -3.52
N LEU A 190 8.48 11.06 -2.22
CA LEU A 190 9.77 11.06 -1.52
C LEU A 190 10.70 9.96 -2.04
N TYR A 191 10.16 8.76 -2.27
CA TYR A 191 10.90 7.65 -2.87
C TYR A 191 11.40 8.00 -4.27
N CYS A 192 10.50 8.44 -5.16
CA CYS A 192 10.84 8.80 -6.54
C CYS A 192 11.86 9.95 -6.63
N ALA A 193 11.84 10.86 -5.66
CA ALA A 193 12.80 11.95 -5.55
C ALA A 193 14.15 11.55 -4.92
N GLY A 194 14.35 10.29 -4.54
CA GLY A 194 15.56 9.83 -3.84
C GLY A 194 15.75 10.47 -2.46
N LYS A 195 14.64 10.86 -1.79
CA LYS A 195 14.63 11.54 -0.50
C LYS A 195 14.48 10.61 0.70
N LEU A 196 14.50 9.29 0.50
CA LEU A 196 14.42 8.32 1.58
C LEU A 196 15.75 7.60 1.74
N ARG A 197 16.30 7.62 2.94
CA ARG A 197 17.48 6.83 3.32
C ARG A 197 17.12 5.89 4.45
N VAL A 198 17.35 4.61 4.23
CA VAL A 198 17.12 3.56 5.22
C VAL A 198 18.42 3.30 5.99
N ASP A 199 18.34 3.30 7.32
CA ASP A 199 19.43 2.96 8.24
C ASP A 199 18.88 1.99 9.29
N GLY A 200 19.10 0.70 9.05
CA GLY A 200 18.45 -0.36 9.82
C GLY A 200 16.93 -0.23 9.78
N ARG A 201 16.31 0.03 10.93
CA ARG A 201 14.86 0.25 11.03
C ARG A 201 14.41 1.69 10.79
N HIS A 202 15.35 2.62 10.81
CA HIS A 202 15.03 4.04 10.69
C HIS A 202 15.01 4.47 9.21
N VAL A 203 13.95 5.19 8.83
CA VAL A 203 13.85 5.83 7.52
C VAL A 203 14.00 7.34 7.72
N HIS A 204 15.02 7.91 7.11
CA HIS A 204 15.28 9.33 7.15
C HIS A 204 14.74 10.00 5.89
N VAL A 205 13.97 11.08 6.06
CA VAL A 205 13.59 12.00 4.98
C VAL A 205 14.66 13.07 4.83
N LEU A 206 15.24 13.21 3.61
CA LEU A 206 16.38 14.09 3.29
C LEU A 206 15.94 15.43 2.72
#